data_4b4d1c269f7ea5e26cbd208c4d729442
#
_entry.id   4b4d1c269f7ea5e26cbd208c4d729442
#
_cell.length_a   1.000
_cell.length_b   1.000
_cell.length_c   1.000
_cell.angle_alpha   90.00
_cell.angle_beta   90.00
_cell.angle_gamma   90.00
#
_symmetry.space_group_name_H-M   'P 1'
#
loop_
_entity.id
_entity.type
_entity.pdbx_description
1 polymer ?
#
loop_
_entity_poly.entity_id
_entity_poly.type
_entity_poly.pdbx_seq_one_letter_code
_entity_poly.pdbx_strand_id
1 'polypeptide(L)'
;MSTLRNNLLVAATVGLMSIGGCATTGGNLTSSATRLERSAVALQEEARDDGERSGYRSDARELAEEARDFRRTVEDHRSSKEDVREAFSDVSKQYHAMRDEVERSRSRDAERDFQPVTEAYLDVEREMRSRDDRRDRYARDD
;
A
#
# COMPACT_ATOMS: atom_id res chain seq x y z
N MET A 1 26.84 51.65 -3.50
CA MET A 1 26.85 50.67 -2.40
C MET A 1 26.08 49.47 -2.85
N SER A 2 26.81 48.44 -3.30
CA SER A 2 26.28 47.25 -3.94
C SER A 2 26.20 46.13 -2.95
N THR A 3 24.99 45.61 -2.68
CA THR A 3 24.80 44.41 -1.86
C THR A 3 24.58 43.21 -2.80
N LEU A 4 25.64 42.44 -2.95
CA LEU A 4 25.64 41.11 -3.58
C LEU A 4 24.81 40.14 -2.75
N ARG A 5 23.70 39.68 -3.30
CA ARG A 5 22.92 38.55 -2.76
C ARG A 5 23.50 37.26 -3.34
N ASN A 6 24.19 36.51 -2.52
CA ASN A 6 24.63 35.17 -2.84
C ASN A 6 23.42 34.21 -2.89
N ASN A 7 23.03 33.82 -4.10
CA ASN A 7 22.15 32.68 -4.31
C ASN A 7 22.98 31.39 -4.21
N LEU A 8 22.85 30.70 -3.07
CA LEU A 8 23.39 29.35 -2.89
C LEU A 8 22.46 28.37 -3.62
N LEU A 9 22.86 27.93 -4.78
CA LEU A 9 22.23 26.82 -5.52
C LEU A 9 22.62 25.51 -4.80
N VAL A 10 21.69 24.98 -4.02
CA VAL A 10 21.79 23.61 -3.50
C VAL A 10 21.31 22.68 -4.62
N ALA A 11 22.27 22.07 -5.31
CA ALA A 11 21.99 21.01 -6.26
C ALA A 11 21.69 19.74 -5.49
N ALA A 12 20.40 19.40 -5.34
CA ALA A 12 19.96 18.10 -4.85
C ALA A 12 20.15 17.08 -5.97
N THR A 13 21.22 16.31 -5.92
CA THR A 13 21.42 15.11 -6.74
C THR A 13 20.46 14.03 -6.29
N VAL A 14 19.33 13.90 -6.99
CA VAL A 14 18.45 12.76 -6.88
C VAL A 14 19.14 11.56 -7.53
N GLY A 15 19.72 10.69 -6.69
CA GLY A 15 20.29 9.42 -7.12
C GLY A 15 19.16 8.49 -7.56
N LEU A 16 18.99 8.31 -8.86
CA LEU A 16 18.20 7.23 -9.43
C LEU A 16 18.90 5.90 -9.10
N MET A 17 18.50 5.27 -8.01
CA MET A 17 18.78 3.85 -7.80
C MET A 17 17.82 3.05 -8.67
N SER A 18 18.26 2.69 -9.86
CA SER A 18 17.65 1.65 -10.67
C SER A 18 17.81 0.32 -9.94
N ILE A 19 16.83 -0.02 -9.10
CA ILE A 19 16.72 -1.37 -8.58
C ILE A 19 16.19 -2.21 -9.73
N GLY A 20 17.13 -2.85 -10.47
CA GLY A 20 16.82 -3.92 -11.39
C GLY A 20 16.21 -5.08 -10.62
N GLY A 21 14.89 -5.06 -10.47
CA GLY A 21 14.13 -6.15 -9.88
C GLY A 21 14.14 -7.33 -10.83
N CYS A 22 14.98 -8.33 -10.58
CA CYS A 22 14.74 -9.68 -11.08
C CYS A 22 13.34 -10.08 -10.60
N ALA A 23 12.45 -10.35 -11.56
CA ALA A 23 11.14 -10.95 -11.31
C ALA A 23 11.33 -12.36 -10.75
N THR A 24 11.57 -12.48 -9.46
CA THR A 24 11.37 -13.73 -8.74
C THR A 24 9.88 -13.90 -8.56
N THR A 25 9.29 -14.76 -9.37
CA THR A 25 7.92 -15.25 -9.30
C THR A 25 7.76 -16.02 -7.98
N GLY A 26 7.58 -15.32 -6.89
CA GLY A 26 7.46 -15.82 -5.53
C GLY A 26 7.58 -14.66 -4.56
N GLY A 27 6.77 -13.58 -4.80
CA GLY A 27 6.70 -12.45 -3.88
C GLY A 27 6.42 -12.97 -2.47
N ASN A 28 7.23 -12.58 -1.50
CA ASN A 28 6.98 -12.88 -0.11
C ASN A 28 5.82 -12.01 0.36
N LEU A 29 4.75 -12.62 0.88
CA LEU A 29 3.57 -11.88 1.39
C LEU A 29 3.96 -10.73 2.33
N THR A 30 5.01 -10.92 3.13
CA THR A 30 5.56 -9.88 4.00
C THR A 30 6.03 -8.65 3.21
N SER A 31 6.70 -8.87 2.06
CA SER A 31 7.15 -7.76 1.21
C SER A 31 5.97 -7.02 0.58
N SER A 32 4.96 -7.75 0.12
CA SER A 32 3.74 -7.17 -0.45
C SER A 32 2.93 -6.42 0.60
N ALA A 33 2.79 -6.97 1.81
CA ALA A 33 2.14 -6.32 2.95
C ALA A 33 2.87 -5.03 3.37
N THR A 34 4.20 -5.06 3.42
CA THR A 34 5.03 -3.88 3.71
C THR A 34 4.87 -2.79 2.65
N ARG A 35 4.80 -3.18 1.37
CA ARG A 35 4.55 -2.23 0.27
C ARG A 35 3.18 -1.60 0.39
N LEU A 36 2.15 -2.40 0.68
CA LEU A 36 0.78 -1.92 0.87
C LEU A 36 0.69 -0.91 2.02
N GLU A 37 1.26 -1.22 3.20
CA GLU A 37 1.31 -0.28 4.31
C GLU A 37 1.97 1.05 3.92
N ARG A 38 3.14 1.01 3.28
CA ARG A 38 3.84 2.23 2.86
C ARG A 38 3.01 3.08 1.90
N SER A 39 2.37 2.45 0.93
CA SER A 39 1.51 3.15 -0.02
C SER A 39 0.27 3.75 0.64
N ALA A 40 -0.36 3.03 1.58
CA ALA A 40 -1.51 3.53 2.33
C ALA A 40 -1.14 4.68 3.29
N VAL A 41 0.03 4.62 3.92
CA VAL A 41 0.54 5.72 4.76
C VAL A 41 0.85 6.95 3.93
N ALA A 42 1.46 6.81 2.76
CA ALA A 42 1.71 7.93 1.85
C ALA A 42 0.38 8.58 1.41
N LEU A 43 -0.62 7.79 1.02
CA LEU A 43 -1.96 8.30 0.71
C LEU A 43 -2.59 9.05 1.88
N GLN A 44 -2.44 8.55 3.12
CA GLN A 44 -2.93 9.22 4.32
C GLN A 44 -2.25 10.59 4.54
N GLU A 45 -0.97 10.70 4.24
CA GLU A 45 -0.22 11.96 4.35
C GLU A 45 -0.68 12.97 3.29
N GLU A 46 -0.79 12.56 2.03
CA GLU A 46 -1.32 13.41 0.94
C GLU A 46 -2.74 13.89 1.26
N ALA A 47 -3.62 13.00 1.74
CA ALA A 47 -4.99 13.34 2.11
C ALA A 47 -5.09 14.39 3.25
N ARG A 48 -4.05 14.56 4.06
CA ARG A 48 -4.00 15.61 5.10
C ARG A 48 -3.68 16.99 4.53
N ASP A 49 -2.79 17.03 3.55
CA ASP A 49 -2.22 18.27 3.04
C ASP A 49 -3.15 18.96 2.04
N ASP A 50 -3.91 18.19 1.25
CA ASP A 50 -4.73 18.72 0.15
C ASP A 50 -6.07 19.36 0.57
N GLY A 51 -6.39 19.42 1.86
CA GLY A 51 -7.68 19.98 2.34
C GLY A 51 -8.90 19.20 1.85
N GLU A 52 -8.70 17.96 1.43
CA GLU A 52 -9.69 17.05 0.89
C GLU A 52 -10.89 16.84 1.83
N ARG A 53 -11.97 16.33 1.27
CA ARG A 53 -13.23 16.07 2.00
C ARG A 53 -12.97 15.19 3.23
N SER A 54 -13.72 15.42 4.30
CA SER A 54 -13.55 14.68 5.57
C SER A 54 -13.65 13.15 5.39
N GLY A 55 -14.47 12.66 4.45
CA GLY A 55 -14.62 11.25 4.10
C GLY A 55 -13.31 10.66 3.56
N TYR A 56 -12.74 11.29 2.54
CA TYR A 56 -11.48 10.86 1.93
C TYR A 56 -10.34 10.70 2.96
N ARG A 57 -10.19 11.69 3.86
CA ARG A 57 -9.19 11.63 4.93
C ARG A 57 -9.46 10.53 5.96
N SER A 58 -10.74 10.27 6.28
CA SER A 58 -11.10 9.17 7.20
C SER A 58 -10.77 7.83 6.59
N ASP A 59 -11.21 7.60 5.35
CA ASP A 59 -11.01 6.33 4.65
C ASP A 59 -9.51 6.06 4.40
N ALA A 60 -8.72 7.08 4.03
CA ALA A 60 -7.27 6.96 3.88
C ALA A 60 -6.57 6.59 5.19
N ARG A 61 -7.01 7.17 6.32
CA ARG A 61 -6.48 6.84 7.65
C ARG A 61 -6.83 5.40 8.04
N GLU A 62 -8.09 5.01 7.87
CA GLU A 62 -8.56 3.66 8.21
C GLU A 62 -7.82 2.61 7.35
N LEU A 63 -7.67 2.86 6.05
CA LEU A 63 -6.90 1.98 5.19
C LEU A 63 -5.43 1.85 5.64
N ALA A 64 -4.81 2.93 6.07
CA ALA A 64 -3.43 2.89 6.58
C ALA A 64 -3.33 2.12 7.91
N GLU A 65 -4.33 2.21 8.79
CA GLU A 65 -4.40 1.45 10.04
C GLU A 65 -4.53 -0.05 9.75
N GLU A 66 -5.48 -0.45 8.91
CA GLU A 66 -5.69 -1.86 8.54
C GLU A 66 -4.48 -2.45 7.78
N ALA A 67 -3.85 -1.68 6.91
CA ALA A 67 -2.64 -2.14 6.22
C ALA A 67 -1.47 -2.39 7.19
N ARG A 68 -1.34 -1.59 8.26
CA ARG A 68 -0.35 -1.82 9.33
C ARG A 68 -0.66 -3.09 10.12
N ASP A 69 -1.92 -3.29 10.47
CA ASP A 69 -2.33 -4.44 11.25
C ASP A 69 -2.19 -5.72 10.44
N PHE A 70 -2.55 -5.71 9.17
CA PHE A 70 -2.30 -6.81 8.25
C PHE A 70 -0.81 -7.15 8.16
N ARG A 71 0.08 -6.14 7.96
CA ARG A 71 1.53 -6.39 7.93
C ARG A 71 2.02 -7.04 9.22
N ARG A 72 1.60 -6.52 10.39
CA ARG A 72 1.96 -7.09 11.69
C ARG A 72 1.51 -8.54 11.82
N THR A 73 0.28 -8.85 11.42
CA THR A 73 -0.26 -10.21 11.43
C THR A 73 0.54 -11.14 10.52
N VAL A 74 0.95 -10.67 9.34
CA VAL A 74 1.79 -11.45 8.41
C VAL A 74 3.21 -11.68 8.96
N GLU A 75 3.76 -10.74 9.72
CA GLU A 75 5.09 -10.84 10.32
C GLU A 75 5.11 -11.66 11.62
N ASP A 76 3.99 -11.76 12.31
CA ASP A 76 3.90 -12.55 13.55
C ASP A 76 3.84 -14.04 13.23
N HIS A 77 4.92 -14.75 13.55
CA HIS A 77 5.03 -16.20 13.38
C HIS A 77 4.02 -17.02 14.19
N ARG A 78 3.31 -16.39 15.14
CA ARG A 78 2.25 -17.03 15.94
C ARG A 78 0.87 -16.89 15.29
N SER A 79 0.72 -15.98 14.34
CA SER A 79 -0.55 -15.80 13.64
C SER A 79 -0.92 -17.04 12.85
N SER A 80 -2.16 -17.45 12.99
CA SER A 80 -2.73 -18.52 12.19
C SER A 80 -2.99 -18.05 10.75
N LYS A 81 -3.28 -19.00 9.86
CA LYS A 81 -3.69 -18.65 8.49
C LYS A 81 -5.04 -17.92 8.47
N GLU A 82 -5.90 -18.27 9.40
CA GLU A 82 -7.20 -17.64 9.61
C GLU A 82 -7.04 -16.19 10.03
N ASP A 83 -6.14 -15.88 10.96
CA ASP A 83 -5.83 -14.51 11.38
C ASP A 83 -5.34 -13.66 10.20
N VAL A 84 -4.47 -14.21 9.36
CA VAL A 84 -3.97 -13.54 8.15
C VAL A 84 -5.10 -13.28 7.14
N ARG A 85 -6.05 -14.21 6.98
CA ARG A 85 -7.20 -14.02 6.10
C ARG A 85 -8.18 -12.98 6.64
N GLU A 86 -8.44 -12.99 7.94
CA GLU A 86 -9.29 -12.00 8.60
C GLU A 86 -8.70 -10.58 8.44
N ALA A 87 -7.42 -10.41 8.77
CA ALA A 87 -6.73 -9.15 8.59
C ALA A 87 -6.72 -8.69 7.12
N PHE A 88 -6.56 -9.61 6.15
CA PHE A 88 -6.68 -9.28 4.73
C PHE A 88 -8.12 -8.88 4.34
N SER A 89 -9.13 -9.52 4.92
CA SER A 89 -10.54 -9.15 4.70
C SER A 89 -10.81 -7.71 5.15
N ASP A 90 -10.24 -7.29 6.27
CA ASP A 90 -10.44 -5.92 6.80
C ASP A 90 -9.74 -4.89 5.92
N VAL A 91 -8.49 -5.15 5.51
CA VAL A 91 -7.82 -4.33 4.48
C VAL A 91 -8.65 -4.23 3.20
N SER A 92 -9.24 -5.34 2.74
CA SER A 92 -10.04 -5.37 1.51
C SER A 92 -11.27 -4.49 1.62
N LYS A 93 -11.97 -4.50 2.77
CA LYS A 93 -13.11 -3.62 3.03
C LYS A 93 -12.71 -2.15 2.92
N GLN A 94 -11.62 -1.76 3.57
CA GLN A 94 -11.14 -0.38 3.56
C GLN A 94 -10.59 0.04 2.19
N TYR A 95 -9.91 -0.86 1.48
CA TYR A 95 -9.49 -0.60 0.10
C TYR A 95 -10.70 -0.30 -0.81
N HIS A 96 -11.77 -1.08 -0.72
CA HIS A 96 -12.97 -0.85 -1.52
C HIS A 96 -13.70 0.44 -1.12
N ALA A 97 -13.80 0.76 0.18
CA ALA A 97 -14.37 2.02 0.65
C ALA A 97 -13.58 3.22 0.10
N MET A 98 -12.24 3.17 0.19
CA MET A 98 -11.37 4.21 -0.33
C MET A 98 -11.48 4.36 -1.85
N ARG A 99 -11.53 3.25 -2.60
CA ARG A 99 -11.74 3.26 -4.06
C ARG A 99 -13.05 3.95 -4.43
N ASP A 100 -14.14 3.60 -3.75
CA ASP A 100 -15.44 4.18 -4.01
C ASP A 100 -15.45 5.70 -3.70
N GLU A 101 -14.66 6.16 -2.71
CA GLU A 101 -14.50 7.59 -2.40
C GLU A 101 -13.69 8.30 -3.50
N VAL A 102 -12.62 7.69 -3.99
CA VAL A 102 -11.83 8.21 -5.12
C VAL A 102 -12.72 8.36 -6.37
N GLU A 103 -13.51 7.34 -6.71
CA GLU A 103 -14.44 7.37 -7.85
C GLU A 103 -15.51 8.46 -7.68
N ARG A 104 -16.03 8.65 -6.48
CA ARG A 104 -17.01 9.71 -6.17
C ARG A 104 -16.42 11.11 -6.24
N SER A 105 -15.15 11.26 -5.91
CA SER A 105 -14.47 12.55 -5.92
C SER A 105 -14.31 13.09 -7.34
N ARG A 106 -14.18 12.23 -8.36
CA ARG A 106 -13.85 12.55 -9.75
C ARG A 106 -12.57 13.39 -9.88
N SER A 107 -11.68 13.28 -8.90
CA SER A 107 -10.42 14.01 -8.85
C SER A 107 -9.32 13.17 -9.50
N ARG A 108 -8.65 13.73 -10.54
CA ARG A 108 -7.50 13.06 -11.16
C ARG A 108 -6.30 12.96 -10.22
N ASP A 109 -6.19 13.91 -9.28
CA ASP A 109 -5.12 13.88 -8.28
C ASP A 109 -5.38 12.74 -7.29
N ALA A 110 -6.61 12.57 -6.78
CA ALA A 110 -6.99 11.45 -5.93
C ALA A 110 -6.78 10.09 -6.64
N GLU A 111 -7.13 9.97 -7.93
CA GLU A 111 -6.89 8.77 -8.72
C GLU A 111 -5.39 8.45 -8.82
N ARG A 112 -4.57 9.46 -9.13
CA ARG A 112 -3.11 9.31 -9.23
C ARG A 112 -2.50 8.88 -7.89
N ASP A 113 -2.91 9.51 -6.81
CA ASP A 113 -2.35 9.28 -5.48
C ASP A 113 -2.80 7.94 -4.88
N PHE A 114 -3.96 7.43 -5.30
CA PHE A 114 -4.46 6.09 -4.95
C PHE A 114 -3.85 4.95 -5.79
N GLN A 115 -3.29 5.22 -6.96
CA GLN A 115 -2.75 4.18 -7.85
C GLN A 115 -1.68 3.30 -7.18
N PRO A 116 -0.69 3.83 -6.42
CA PRO A 116 0.30 2.98 -5.74
C PRO A 116 -0.32 2.02 -4.71
N VAL A 117 -1.41 2.41 -4.06
CA VAL A 117 -2.17 1.55 -3.15
C VAL A 117 -2.83 0.42 -3.92
N THR A 118 -3.46 0.73 -5.05
CA THR A 118 -4.11 -0.27 -5.92
C THR A 118 -3.12 -1.32 -6.38
N GLU A 119 -1.95 -0.92 -6.86
CA GLU A 119 -0.90 -1.85 -7.29
C GLU A 119 -0.44 -2.76 -6.15
N ALA A 120 -0.18 -2.18 -4.98
CA ALA A 120 0.27 -2.93 -3.81
C ALA A 120 -0.81 -3.89 -3.28
N TYR A 121 -2.08 -3.49 -3.30
CA TYR A 121 -3.22 -4.33 -2.94
C TYR A 121 -3.34 -5.55 -3.87
N LEU A 122 -3.26 -5.35 -5.17
CA LEU A 122 -3.32 -6.43 -6.15
C LEU A 122 -2.15 -7.42 -6.01
N ASP A 123 -0.97 -6.95 -5.60
CA ASP A 123 0.17 -7.83 -5.30
C ASP A 123 -0.13 -8.71 -4.08
N VAL A 124 -0.68 -8.16 -3.00
CA VAL A 124 -1.11 -8.91 -1.81
C VAL A 124 -2.19 -9.93 -2.19
N GLU A 125 -3.22 -9.51 -2.92
CA GLU A 125 -4.31 -10.39 -3.34
C GLU A 125 -3.78 -11.60 -4.14
N ARG A 126 -2.83 -11.38 -5.05
CA ARG A 126 -2.19 -12.44 -5.83
C ARG A 126 -1.43 -13.43 -4.93
N GLU A 127 -0.70 -12.94 -3.95
CA GLU A 127 0.03 -13.77 -2.98
C GLU A 127 -0.93 -14.59 -2.10
N MET A 128 -2.03 -14.00 -1.66
CA MET A 128 -3.05 -14.71 -0.88
C MET A 128 -3.67 -15.84 -1.67
N ARG A 129 -4.07 -15.60 -2.93
CA ARG A 129 -4.61 -16.64 -3.84
C ARG A 129 -3.59 -17.77 -4.07
N SER A 130 -2.33 -17.43 -4.33
CA SER A 130 -1.30 -18.45 -4.59
C SER A 130 -1.02 -19.37 -3.40
N ARG A 131 -1.27 -18.91 -2.19
CA ARG A 131 -1.16 -19.71 -0.95
C ARG A 131 -2.33 -20.68 -0.81
N ASP A 132 -3.54 -20.26 -1.18
CA ASP A 132 -4.73 -21.11 -1.15
C ASP A 132 -4.64 -22.21 -2.21
N ASP A 133 -4.25 -21.90 -3.43
CA ASP A 133 -4.08 -22.87 -4.53
C ASP A 133 -3.03 -23.96 -4.24
N ARG A 134 -1.97 -23.62 -3.50
CA ARG A 134 -0.95 -24.61 -3.08
C ARG A 134 -1.53 -25.61 -2.09
N ARG A 135 -2.39 -25.18 -1.18
CA ARG A 135 -3.04 -26.04 -0.19
C ARG A 135 -3.94 -27.07 -0.85
N ASP A 136 -4.75 -26.66 -1.82
CA ASP A 136 -5.71 -27.55 -2.48
C ASP A 136 -5.01 -28.63 -3.30
N ARG A 137 -3.79 -28.38 -3.77
CA ARG A 137 -2.96 -29.41 -4.44
C ARG A 137 -2.47 -30.47 -3.47
N TYR A 138 -1.96 -30.10 -2.31
CA TYR A 138 -1.47 -31.06 -1.31
C TYR A 138 -2.60 -31.88 -0.68
N ALA A 139 -3.81 -31.33 -0.55
CA ALA A 139 -4.96 -32.02 0.01
C ALA A 139 -5.59 -33.08 -0.95
N ARG A 140 -5.21 -33.09 -2.23
CA ARG A 140 -5.70 -34.06 -3.23
C ARG A 140 -4.78 -35.26 -3.42
N ASP A 141 -3.55 -35.18 -2.94
CA ASP A 141 -2.53 -36.24 -3.09
C ASP A 141 -2.47 -37.21 -1.88
N ASP A 142 -3.31 -36.99 -0.85
CA ASP A 142 -3.54 -37.86 0.30
C ASP A 142 -4.90 -38.59 0.17
#